data_a842c502f5338d716d380058a2fae172
#
_entry.id   a842c502f5338d716d380058a2fae172
#
_cell.length_a   1.000
_cell.length_b   1.000
_cell.length_c   1.000
_cell.angle_alpha   90.00
_cell.angle_beta   90.00
_cell.angle_gamma   90.00
#
_symmetry.space_group_name_H-M   'P 1'
#
loop_
_entity.id
_entity.type
_entity.pdbx_description
1 polymer ?
#
loop_
_entity_poly.entity_id
_entity_poly.type
_entity_poly.pdbx_seq_one_letter_code
_entity_poly.pdbx_strand_id
1 'polypeptide(L)'
;MRIFSDHGMTPIRQTVDLMPEIERLGLRVPHDYLPAYDSTMARFWVEHERAETQLRQCLEQLPYGRVLSAAELDALGLGFDDDRYGHLVFVLHPGTLMCPSDMGRLQFAGMHGFHPHMDPNAYAVFLSSDVHTPPVQHITDIFPTLLADLPSHV
;
A
#
# COMPACT_ATOMS: atom_id res chain seq x y z
N MET A 1 15.52 -0.80 27.29
CA MET A 1 14.47 0.07 26.72
C MET A 1 14.44 -0.15 25.21
N ARG A 2 13.24 -0.23 24.62
CA ARG A 2 13.04 -0.34 23.16
C ARG A 2 12.12 0.77 22.69
N ILE A 3 12.43 1.37 21.54
CA ILE A 3 11.64 2.43 20.90
C ILE A 3 11.51 2.04 19.44
N PHE A 4 10.29 2.06 18.91
CA PHE A 4 10.05 1.75 17.50
C PHE A 4 8.83 2.49 16.96
N SER A 5 8.78 2.63 15.64
CA SER A 5 7.61 3.05 14.90
C SER A 5 7.12 1.90 13.99
N ASP A 6 5.88 1.96 13.56
CA ASP A 6 5.29 1.03 12.60
C ASP A 6 5.67 1.39 11.15
N HIS A 7 5.81 2.68 10.85
CA HIS A 7 6.17 3.22 9.53
C HIS A 7 6.76 4.63 9.67
N GLY A 8 7.25 5.16 8.55
CA GLY A 8 7.63 6.55 8.40
C GLY A 8 6.46 7.43 7.92
N MET A 9 6.78 8.65 7.45
CA MET A 9 5.77 9.62 6.98
C MET A 9 6.35 10.42 5.81
N THR A 10 5.59 10.50 4.71
CA THR A 10 5.99 11.21 3.49
C THR A 10 5.18 12.48 3.32
N PRO A 11 5.83 13.64 3.11
CA PRO A 11 5.13 14.89 2.82
C PRO A 11 4.31 14.77 1.52
N ILE A 12 3.04 15.20 1.56
CA ILE A 12 2.18 15.27 0.38
C ILE A 12 2.46 16.55 -0.38
N ARG A 13 2.62 16.43 -1.70
CA ARG A 13 2.93 17.51 -2.63
C ARG A 13 1.83 17.78 -3.63
N GLN A 14 1.00 16.74 -3.91
CA GLN A 14 -0.15 16.84 -4.81
C GLN A 14 -1.28 15.92 -4.36
N THR A 15 -2.48 16.29 -4.78
CA THR A 15 -3.68 15.48 -4.56
C THR A 15 -4.31 15.16 -5.90
N VAL A 16 -4.77 13.92 -6.07
CA VAL A 16 -5.41 13.44 -7.29
C VAL A 16 -6.77 12.80 -6.96
N ASP A 17 -7.70 12.90 -7.90
CA ASP A 17 -8.96 12.16 -7.88
C ASP A 17 -8.91 11.09 -8.98
N LEU A 18 -8.81 9.83 -8.59
CA LEU A 18 -8.74 8.70 -9.53
C LEU A 18 -10.13 8.28 -10.03
N MET A 19 -11.16 8.46 -9.22
CA MET A 19 -12.50 7.93 -9.51
C MET A 19 -13.06 8.38 -10.87
N PRO A 20 -12.98 9.67 -11.26
CA PRO A 20 -13.48 10.10 -12.57
C PRO A 20 -12.76 9.46 -13.76
N GLU A 21 -11.48 9.12 -13.62
CA GLU A 21 -10.73 8.44 -14.70
C GLU A 21 -11.27 7.02 -14.93
N ILE A 22 -11.58 6.32 -13.85
CA ILE A 22 -12.15 4.97 -13.91
C ILE A 22 -13.60 4.99 -14.37
N GLU A 23 -14.41 5.95 -13.90
CA GLU A 23 -15.81 6.09 -14.30
C GLU A 23 -15.99 6.34 -15.80
N ARG A 24 -15.06 7.06 -16.45
CA ARG A 24 -15.07 7.29 -17.91
C ARG A 24 -14.99 6.02 -18.74
N LEU A 25 -14.52 4.90 -18.19
CA LEU A 25 -14.48 3.61 -18.88
C LEU A 25 -15.88 3.02 -19.09
N GLY A 26 -16.91 3.52 -18.39
CA GLY A 26 -18.28 3.02 -18.49
C GLY A 26 -18.47 1.61 -17.93
N LEU A 27 -17.51 1.11 -17.17
CA LEU A 27 -17.60 -0.17 -16.45
C LEU A 27 -18.53 -0.02 -15.23
N ARG A 28 -19.24 -1.09 -14.89
CA ARG A 28 -20.28 -1.08 -13.86
C ARG A 28 -19.83 -1.82 -12.59
N VAL A 29 -19.97 -1.16 -11.46
CA VAL A 29 -19.83 -1.78 -10.14
C VAL A 29 -21.19 -2.37 -9.73
N PRO A 30 -21.27 -3.60 -9.23
CA PRO A 30 -20.20 -4.59 -9.06
C PRO A 30 -20.02 -5.55 -10.25
N HIS A 31 -20.72 -5.36 -11.38
CA HIS A 31 -20.86 -6.34 -12.46
C HIS A 31 -19.58 -6.57 -13.26
N ASP A 32 -18.78 -5.55 -13.43
CA ASP A 32 -17.56 -5.60 -14.24
C ASP A 32 -16.30 -5.58 -13.33
N TYR A 33 -16.39 -4.90 -12.19
CA TYR A 33 -15.31 -4.81 -11.20
C TYR A 33 -15.80 -4.34 -9.83
N LEU A 34 -14.97 -4.54 -8.78
CA LEU A 34 -15.09 -3.93 -7.46
C LEU A 34 -13.83 -3.10 -7.18
N PRO A 35 -13.93 -1.83 -6.83
CA PRO A 35 -12.79 -1.01 -6.44
C PRO A 35 -12.62 -0.94 -4.92
N ALA A 36 -11.38 -0.66 -4.47
CA ALA A 36 -11.08 -0.12 -3.16
C ALA A 36 -10.08 1.03 -3.35
N TYR A 37 -10.49 2.22 -2.98
CA TYR A 37 -9.70 3.45 -3.13
C TYR A 37 -9.10 3.85 -1.78
N ASP A 38 -7.84 3.51 -1.56
CA ASP A 38 -7.10 3.95 -0.38
C ASP A 38 -6.36 5.28 -0.67
N SER A 39 -5.81 5.91 0.35
CA SER A 39 -5.14 7.22 0.21
C SER A 39 -3.89 7.20 -0.68
N THR A 40 -3.21 6.06 -0.78
CA THR A 40 -1.93 5.90 -1.52
C THR A 40 -1.96 4.82 -2.58
N MET A 41 -3.07 4.07 -2.68
CA MET A 41 -3.24 3.01 -3.67
C MET A 41 -4.71 2.83 -4.03
N ALA A 42 -4.95 2.17 -5.17
CA ALA A 42 -6.25 1.62 -5.52
C ALA A 42 -6.10 0.14 -5.85
N ARG A 43 -7.10 -0.65 -5.47
CA ARG A 43 -7.17 -2.08 -5.76
C ARG A 43 -8.45 -2.40 -6.49
N PHE A 44 -8.37 -3.33 -7.43
CA PHE A 44 -9.51 -3.70 -8.25
C PHE A 44 -9.63 -5.21 -8.33
N TRP A 45 -10.81 -5.72 -8.01
CA TRP A 45 -11.22 -7.09 -8.30
C TRP A 45 -12.06 -7.04 -9.57
N VAL A 46 -11.66 -7.77 -10.59
CA VAL A 46 -12.28 -7.75 -11.92
C VAL A 46 -12.98 -9.06 -12.22
N GLU A 47 -14.16 -8.98 -12.85
CA GLU A 47 -15.02 -10.13 -13.12
C GLU A 47 -14.73 -10.77 -14.49
N HIS A 48 -14.05 -10.07 -15.38
CA HIS A 48 -13.74 -10.59 -16.72
C HIS A 48 -12.58 -9.84 -17.38
N GLU A 49 -11.89 -10.51 -18.31
CA GLU A 49 -10.67 -10.05 -18.99
C GLU A 49 -10.82 -8.68 -19.68
N ARG A 50 -11.99 -8.39 -20.25
CA ARG A 50 -12.23 -7.09 -20.88
C ARG A 50 -12.15 -5.95 -19.87
N ALA A 51 -12.73 -6.11 -18.69
CA ALA A 51 -12.67 -5.09 -17.63
C ALA A 51 -11.22 -4.92 -17.14
N GLU A 52 -10.50 -6.02 -16.97
CA GLU A 52 -9.09 -5.97 -16.59
C GLU A 52 -8.25 -5.18 -17.60
N THR A 53 -8.39 -5.50 -18.88
CA THR A 53 -7.64 -4.83 -19.95
C THR A 53 -7.92 -3.33 -19.97
N GLN A 54 -9.18 -2.92 -19.87
CA GLN A 54 -9.55 -1.51 -19.89
C GLN A 54 -9.05 -0.75 -18.66
N LEU A 55 -9.19 -1.34 -17.46
CA LEU A 55 -8.69 -0.76 -16.22
C LEU A 55 -7.16 -0.63 -16.27
N ARG A 56 -6.46 -1.69 -16.65
CA ARG A 56 -5.00 -1.70 -16.75
C ARG A 56 -4.50 -0.62 -17.73
N GLN A 57 -5.06 -0.56 -18.93
CA GLN A 57 -4.70 0.45 -19.92
C GLN A 57 -4.93 1.88 -19.42
N CYS A 58 -6.05 2.13 -18.74
CA CYS A 58 -6.33 3.42 -18.13
C CYS A 58 -5.28 3.77 -17.06
N LEU A 59 -5.05 2.87 -16.12
CA LEU A 59 -4.14 3.09 -14.99
C LEU A 59 -2.70 3.30 -15.44
N GLU A 60 -2.24 2.56 -16.45
CA GLU A 60 -0.87 2.68 -17.00
C GLU A 60 -0.61 4.01 -17.72
N GLN A 61 -1.64 4.74 -18.10
CA GLN A 61 -1.52 6.07 -18.71
C GLN A 61 -1.44 7.20 -17.66
N LEU A 62 -1.72 6.93 -16.40
CA LEU A 62 -1.74 7.94 -15.35
C LEU A 62 -0.33 8.26 -14.86
N PRO A 63 0.07 9.55 -14.90
CA PRO A 63 1.46 9.94 -14.61
C PRO A 63 1.83 9.96 -13.12
N TYR A 64 0.86 9.74 -12.25
CA TYR A 64 1.01 9.90 -10.80
C TYR A 64 1.04 8.58 -10.03
N GLY A 65 1.10 7.45 -10.73
CA GLY A 65 1.15 6.13 -10.14
C GLY A 65 1.54 5.06 -11.16
N ARG A 66 1.51 3.81 -10.75
CA ARG A 66 1.73 2.65 -11.62
C ARG A 66 1.03 1.40 -11.11
N VAL A 67 0.74 0.48 -12.01
CA VAL A 67 0.24 -0.86 -11.68
C VAL A 67 1.42 -1.73 -11.24
N LEU A 68 1.26 -2.47 -10.14
CA LEU A 68 2.23 -3.47 -9.70
C LEU A 68 2.14 -4.72 -10.58
N SER A 69 3.29 -5.30 -10.89
CA SER A 69 3.38 -6.61 -11.53
C SER A 69 3.14 -7.74 -10.52
N ALA A 70 2.80 -8.94 -11.01
CA ALA A 70 2.67 -10.12 -10.16
C ALA A 70 3.97 -10.40 -9.36
N ALA A 71 5.12 -10.28 -10.00
CA ALA A 71 6.41 -10.48 -9.34
C ALA A 71 6.68 -9.47 -8.20
N GLU A 72 6.19 -8.24 -8.33
CA GLU A 72 6.29 -7.24 -7.26
C GLU A 72 5.33 -7.54 -6.12
N LEU A 73 4.11 -7.98 -6.43
CA LEU A 73 3.16 -8.43 -5.41
C LEU A 73 3.71 -9.61 -4.61
N ASP A 74 4.31 -10.59 -5.29
CA ASP A 74 4.96 -11.74 -4.64
C ASP A 74 6.12 -11.30 -3.73
N ALA A 75 6.98 -10.41 -4.24
CA ALA A 75 8.12 -9.88 -3.47
C ALA A 75 7.69 -9.08 -2.23
N LEU A 76 6.50 -8.47 -2.27
CA LEU A 76 5.90 -7.77 -1.13
C LEU A 76 5.09 -8.69 -0.21
N GLY A 77 4.96 -9.99 -0.53
CA GLY A 77 4.12 -10.94 0.20
C GLY A 77 2.61 -10.69 0.02
N LEU A 78 2.23 -10.08 -1.10
CA LEU A 78 0.85 -9.71 -1.45
C LEU A 78 0.26 -10.56 -2.58
N GLY A 79 1.04 -11.50 -3.14
CA GLY A 79 0.61 -12.47 -4.14
C GLY A 79 -0.17 -13.62 -3.48
N PHE A 80 -1.47 -13.43 -3.25
CA PHE A 80 -2.33 -14.45 -2.65
C PHE A 80 -3.06 -15.25 -3.73
N ASP A 81 -3.09 -16.59 -3.60
CA ASP A 81 -3.76 -17.50 -4.53
C ASP A 81 -5.29 -17.27 -4.66
N ASP A 82 -5.90 -16.59 -3.69
CA ASP A 82 -7.33 -16.31 -3.63
C ASP A 82 -7.69 -14.87 -3.99
N ASP A 83 -6.77 -14.15 -4.61
CA ASP A 83 -6.94 -12.76 -5.08
C ASP A 83 -7.49 -11.78 -4.03
N ARG A 84 -7.36 -12.13 -2.72
CA ARG A 84 -7.89 -11.29 -1.62
C ARG A 84 -7.33 -9.88 -1.60
N TYR A 85 -6.17 -9.65 -2.23
CA TYR A 85 -5.56 -8.32 -2.31
C TYR A 85 -5.97 -7.54 -3.57
N GLY A 86 -6.62 -8.19 -4.53
CA GLY A 86 -7.09 -7.63 -5.80
C GLY A 86 -6.30 -8.14 -7.01
N HIS A 87 -6.93 -8.13 -8.17
CA HIS A 87 -6.32 -8.52 -9.45
C HIS A 87 -5.39 -7.42 -10.00
N LEU A 88 -5.75 -6.16 -9.79
CA LEU A 88 -4.94 -4.99 -10.14
C LEU A 88 -4.68 -4.15 -8.90
N VAL A 89 -3.42 -3.83 -8.66
CA VAL A 89 -2.99 -2.93 -7.59
C VAL A 89 -2.26 -1.76 -8.22
N PHE A 90 -2.85 -0.57 -8.11
CA PHE A 90 -2.28 0.69 -8.58
C PHE A 90 -1.75 1.47 -7.38
N VAL A 91 -0.46 1.73 -7.36
CA VAL A 91 0.20 2.49 -6.29
C VAL A 91 0.55 3.88 -6.76
N LEU A 92 0.27 4.89 -5.93
CA LEU A 92 0.63 6.27 -6.21
C LEU A 92 2.13 6.52 -5.98
N HIS A 93 2.69 7.45 -6.72
CA HIS A 93 4.05 7.90 -6.48
C HIS A 93 4.16 8.62 -5.13
N PRO A 94 5.27 8.45 -4.39
CA PRO A 94 5.47 9.12 -3.11
C PRO A 94 5.23 10.63 -3.18
N GLY A 95 4.45 11.12 -2.21
CA GLY A 95 4.03 12.52 -2.17
C GLY A 95 2.73 12.83 -2.93
N THR A 96 2.08 11.83 -3.52
CA THR A 96 0.75 11.96 -4.14
C THR A 96 -0.31 11.35 -3.23
N LEU A 97 -1.37 12.09 -2.93
CA LEU A 97 -2.51 11.64 -2.14
C LEU A 97 -3.73 11.45 -3.04
N MET A 98 -4.39 10.31 -2.94
CA MET A 98 -5.72 10.13 -3.52
C MET A 98 -6.77 10.74 -2.60
N CYS A 99 -7.52 11.71 -3.12
CA CYS A 99 -8.58 12.37 -2.39
C CYS A 99 -9.61 12.94 -3.38
N PRO A 100 -10.88 12.50 -3.32
CA PRO A 100 -11.46 11.62 -2.32
C PRO A 100 -10.95 10.17 -2.38
N SER A 101 -11.15 9.42 -1.31
CA SER A 101 -10.87 8.00 -1.20
C SER A 101 -11.90 7.36 -0.24
N ASP A 102 -11.86 6.04 -0.07
CA ASP A 102 -12.70 5.33 0.91
C ASP A 102 -12.35 5.73 2.36
N MET A 103 -11.14 6.31 2.57
CA MET A 103 -10.72 6.87 3.85
C MET A 103 -11.31 8.26 4.12
N GLY A 104 -11.95 8.91 3.12
CA GLY A 104 -12.61 10.19 3.28
C GLY A 104 -12.23 11.24 2.23
N ARG A 105 -12.52 12.52 2.57
CA ARG A 105 -12.32 13.67 1.69
C ARG A 105 -11.35 14.70 2.26
N LEU A 106 -10.68 14.38 3.35
CA LEU A 106 -9.72 15.29 3.97
C LEU A 106 -8.36 15.14 3.29
N GLN A 107 -7.76 16.28 3.00
CA GLN A 107 -6.37 16.33 2.52
C GLN A 107 -5.42 16.41 3.72
N PHE A 108 -4.35 15.63 3.66
CA PHE A 108 -3.34 15.58 4.71
C PHE A 108 -2.02 16.11 4.18
N ALA A 109 -1.24 16.76 5.05
CA ALA A 109 0.09 17.26 4.73
C ALA A 109 1.16 16.14 4.67
N GLY A 110 0.87 14.99 5.26
CA GLY A 110 1.72 13.81 5.25
C GLY A 110 0.89 12.53 5.20
N MET A 111 1.43 11.51 4.56
CA MET A 111 0.81 10.18 4.44
C MET A 111 1.88 9.09 4.42
N HIS A 112 1.48 7.89 4.78
CA HIS A 112 2.28 6.67 4.71
C HIS A 112 1.61 5.65 3.76
N GLY A 113 2.20 4.45 3.61
CA GLY A 113 1.62 3.39 2.77
C GLY A 113 2.04 3.47 1.30
N PHE A 114 3.06 4.26 0.97
CA PHE A 114 3.69 4.23 -0.35
C PHE A 114 4.57 2.98 -0.50
N HIS A 115 4.83 2.60 -1.76
CA HIS A 115 5.68 1.45 -2.07
C HIS A 115 7.09 1.63 -1.44
N PRO A 116 7.55 0.70 -0.58
CA PRO A 116 8.76 0.91 0.24
C PRO A 116 10.03 1.13 -0.57
N HIS A 117 10.17 0.51 -1.74
CA HIS A 117 11.34 0.72 -2.60
C HIS A 117 11.30 2.03 -3.41
N MET A 118 10.15 2.72 -3.41
CA MET A 118 10.00 4.02 -4.10
C MET A 118 10.08 5.19 -3.12
N ASP A 119 9.93 4.93 -1.84
CA ASP A 119 9.83 5.97 -0.81
C ASP A 119 10.84 5.74 0.32
N PRO A 120 11.91 6.55 0.38
CA PRO A 120 12.88 6.46 1.47
C PRO A 120 12.30 6.86 2.84
N ASN A 121 11.14 7.52 2.88
CA ASN A 121 10.46 7.88 4.12
C ASN A 121 9.49 6.79 4.61
N ALA A 122 9.34 5.69 3.88
CA ALA A 122 8.45 4.59 4.27
C ALA A 122 9.00 3.77 5.45
N TYR A 123 10.32 3.82 5.68
CA TYR A 123 10.99 3.01 6.67
C TYR A 123 10.62 3.39 8.10
N ALA A 124 10.40 2.37 8.92
CA ALA A 124 10.24 2.48 10.36
C ALA A 124 11.59 2.62 11.08
N VAL A 125 11.54 2.98 12.35
CA VAL A 125 12.71 3.07 13.24
C VAL A 125 12.59 2.00 14.30
N PHE A 126 13.71 1.33 14.62
CA PHE A 126 13.84 0.46 15.78
C PHE A 126 15.14 0.79 16.53
N LEU A 127 15.02 1.10 17.83
CA LEU A 127 16.14 1.39 18.72
C LEU A 127 16.07 0.47 19.94
N SER A 128 17.21 -0.10 20.33
CA SER A 128 17.34 -0.89 21.54
C SER A 128 18.52 -0.40 22.38
N SER A 129 18.32 -0.32 23.70
CA SER A 129 19.42 -0.09 24.64
C SER A 129 20.19 -1.37 24.98
N ASP A 130 19.70 -2.54 24.54
CA ASP A 130 20.38 -3.82 24.72
C ASP A 130 21.20 -4.15 23.48
N VAL A 131 22.51 -4.21 23.62
CA VAL A 131 23.47 -4.49 22.55
C VAL A 131 23.38 -5.91 21.99
N HIS A 132 22.74 -6.83 22.71
CA HIS A 132 22.54 -8.21 22.29
C HIS A 132 21.24 -8.42 21.53
N THR A 133 20.44 -7.37 21.33
CA THR A 133 19.22 -7.46 20.54
C THR A 133 19.56 -7.88 19.11
N PRO A 134 18.91 -8.95 18.57
CA PRO A 134 19.07 -9.33 17.18
C PRO A 134 18.68 -8.17 16.24
N PRO A 135 19.28 -8.09 15.04
CA PRO A 135 18.87 -7.10 14.04
C PRO A 135 17.38 -7.23 13.72
N VAL A 136 16.66 -6.11 13.77
CA VAL A 136 15.28 -5.98 13.33
C VAL A 136 15.28 -5.36 11.93
N GLN A 137 14.87 -6.11 10.91
CA GLN A 137 14.87 -5.69 9.51
C GLN A 137 13.46 -5.47 9.00
N HIS A 138 12.47 -6.17 9.54
CA HIS A 138 11.07 -6.11 9.16
C HIS A 138 10.20 -5.86 10.39
N ILE A 139 9.04 -5.25 10.16
CA ILE A 139 8.06 -5.01 11.25
C ILE A 139 7.64 -6.32 11.94
N THR A 140 7.63 -7.43 11.21
CA THR A 140 7.32 -8.76 11.74
C THR A 140 8.35 -9.28 12.75
N ASP A 141 9.58 -8.73 12.75
CA ASP A 141 10.64 -9.11 13.69
C ASP A 141 10.43 -8.49 15.07
N ILE A 142 9.60 -7.43 15.16
CA ILE A 142 9.38 -6.69 16.42
C ILE A 142 8.71 -7.59 17.46
N PHE A 143 7.64 -8.29 17.08
CA PHE A 143 6.90 -9.13 18.02
C PHE A 143 7.77 -10.24 18.66
N PRO A 144 8.46 -11.10 17.89
CA PRO A 144 9.35 -12.11 18.49
C PRO A 144 10.49 -11.50 19.29
N THR A 145 11.01 -10.33 18.90
CA THR A 145 12.05 -9.63 19.65
C THR A 145 11.54 -9.15 21.01
N LEU A 146 10.31 -8.62 21.08
CA LEU A 146 9.69 -8.23 22.35
C LEU A 146 9.31 -9.43 23.22
N LEU A 147 8.84 -10.50 22.58
CA LEU A 147 8.46 -11.72 23.28
C LEU A 147 9.65 -12.36 23.98
N ALA A 148 10.84 -12.31 23.35
CA ALA A 148 12.07 -12.83 23.94
C ALA A 148 12.53 -12.08 25.21
N ASP A 149 12.06 -10.83 25.42
CA ASP A 149 12.34 -10.06 26.63
C ASP A 149 11.46 -10.44 27.83
N LEU A 150 10.39 -11.21 27.59
CA LEU A 150 9.48 -11.62 28.65
C LEU A 150 10.12 -12.78 29.46
N PRO A 151 10.04 -12.76 30.81
CA PRO A 151 10.49 -13.88 31.60
C PRO A 151 9.72 -15.14 31.20
N SER A 152 10.47 -16.23 30.95
CA SER A 152 9.85 -17.54 30.75
C SER A 152 9.07 -17.88 32.02
N HIS A 153 7.74 -17.85 31.93
CA HIS A 153 6.94 -18.37 33.03
C HIS A 153 7.20 -19.88 33.14
N VAL A 154 7.93 -20.24 34.13
CA VAL A 154 8.12 -21.63 34.58
C VAL A 154 6.82 -22.14 35.18
#